data_f81dd3909d2d4dafc520ce0bccbbb765
#
_entry.id   f81dd3909d2d4dafc520ce0bccbbb765
#
_cell.length_a   1.000
_cell.length_b   1.000
_cell.length_c   1.000
_cell.angle_alpha   90.00
_cell.angle_beta   90.00
_cell.angle_gamma   90.00
#
_symmetry.space_group_name_H-M   'P 1'
#
loop_
_entity.id
_entity.type
_entity.pdbx_description
1 polymer ?
#
loop_
_entity_poly.entity_id
_entity_poly.type
_entity_poly.pdbx_seq_one_letter_code
_entity_poly.pdbx_strand_id
1 'polypeptide(L)'
;MRTRFLVSGAMAALGTAMLLAAVLAAPASSTSSGPSSSGQKKGGTMNINMSGTDVDYIDPALAYGTNSWQILDAACAKLVGYPDKPGVAGTKLTPDAAVGFPTVSKDGKTYTFTIRSGWKSNTGQALTAANFAAAINRDLNPKMQSPAVPFITGASGIVGAQAVADGKAATASGVKASGQKLTITLLKPDGSLLPKLAMDFFCPIPTNTPITADGINTFASFGPYYVASRQVGRQIIVRQNPNYKGPRPRNIETFVFTANTNPDQSLLQVKAGQADYDAGTLPPTAHAGLAQQYGINKGRYFVSGGLNIDYVALNTSRPAFAKVAMRKAAQFAVDRPALVRQRGFLAGRRDDQILPPGIAGYKDYKLYPIKGSDYTKAKALAQQAGGCKNITLYTTSTAVGQGLGQVFKYNLGQIGCNVNVKLLQGFQIYIATGTKGEPYDAAIGVGWFADYADPYDFIDILLNGDNIHEANNNNLSYLNVPSLNRQMAQANSLSGDPRYAAYQKLDFTIQKTQAPLVVYENRNTREFVASRVGGYVFTNSHGLADLNTFFIK
;
A
#
# COMPACT_ATOMS: atom_id res chain seq x y z
N MET A 1 60.86 27.63 15.13
CA MET A 1 60.81 28.96 15.73
C MET A 1 59.39 29.12 16.27
N ARG A 2 59.15 28.92 17.55
CA ARG A 2 59.12 29.90 18.67
C ARG A 2 58.16 31.07 18.32
N THR A 3 57.05 31.40 19.01
CA THR A 3 56.99 31.68 20.44
C THR A 3 55.53 31.67 20.92
N ARG A 4 55.29 31.20 22.12
CA ARG A 4 54.10 31.34 22.99
C ARG A 4 54.00 32.79 23.49
N PHE A 5 52.79 33.22 23.90
CA PHE A 5 52.61 33.95 25.16
C PHE A 5 51.21 33.72 25.75
N LEU A 6 51.20 33.26 26.97
CA LEU A 6 50.16 33.30 28.01
C LEU A 6 50.20 34.66 28.71
N VAL A 7 49.06 35.16 29.18
CA VAL A 7 48.98 35.85 30.48
C VAL A 7 47.57 35.79 31.05
N SER A 8 47.54 35.47 32.31
CA SER A 8 46.48 35.28 33.28
C SER A 8 46.02 36.60 33.96
N GLY A 9 44.95 36.51 34.72
CA GLY A 9 44.65 37.33 35.89
C GLY A 9 43.22 37.89 35.87
N ALA A 10 42.40 37.81 36.81
CA ALA A 10 42.26 37.45 38.20
C ALA A 10 40.97 38.15 38.71
N MET A 11 40.29 37.45 39.55
CA MET A 11 39.17 37.76 40.48
C MET A 11 38.93 39.23 40.87
N ALA A 12 37.63 39.55 41.08
CA ALA A 12 37.15 40.19 42.30
C ALA A 12 35.66 39.90 42.54
N ALA A 13 35.35 39.33 43.67
CA ALA A 13 34.01 39.15 44.20
C ALA A 13 33.61 40.38 45.03
N LEU A 14 32.35 40.77 45.01
CA LEU A 14 31.69 41.46 46.11
C LEU A 14 30.20 41.11 46.10
N GLY A 15 29.77 40.49 47.18
CA GLY A 15 28.38 40.21 47.45
C GLY A 15 27.64 41.37 48.13
N THR A 16 26.38 41.44 48.01
CA THR A 16 25.45 41.92 49.03
C THR A 16 24.04 41.39 48.86
N ALA A 17 23.36 41.25 49.97
CA ALA A 17 22.26 40.39 50.32
C ALA A 17 20.85 40.85 49.91
N MET A 18 19.96 39.84 49.87
CA MET A 18 18.55 39.75 50.24
C MET A 18 17.55 40.87 49.93
N LEU A 19 16.48 40.45 49.25
CA LEU A 19 15.11 40.64 49.74
C LEU A 19 14.18 39.64 49.05
N LEU A 20 13.56 38.73 49.85
CA LEU A 20 12.47 37.86 49.44
C LEU A 20 11.21 38.70 49.18
N ALA A 21 10.63 38.57 47.98
CA ALA A 21 9.23 38.86 47.75
C ALA A 21 8.61 37.63 47.05
N ALA A 22 7.81 36.87 47.76
CA ALA A 22 7.02 35.81 47.25
C ALA A 22 5.86 36.39 46.43
N VAL A 23 5.92 36.21 45.10
CA VAL A 23 4.78 36.44 44.21
C VAL A 23 4.26 35.09 43.79
N LEU A 24 3.04 34.77 44.23
CA LEU A 24 2.24 33.63 43.77
C LEU A 24 1.98 33.81 42.28
N ALA A 25 2.70 33.06 41.41
CA ALA A 25 2.39 32.96 39.99
C ALA A 25 1.42 31.81 39.79
N ALA A 26 0.21 32.12 39.34
CA ALA A 26 -0.74 31.14 38.81
C ALA A 26 -0.14 30.47 37.55
N PRO A 27 -0.46 29.18 37.30
CA PRO A 27 0.03 28.52 36.09
C PRO A 27 -0.60 29.15 34.85
N ALA A 28 0.21 29.79 34.02
CA ALA A 28 -0.18 30.21 32.69
C ALA A 28 -0.46 28.96 31.86
N SER A 29 -1.71 28.72 31.51
CA SER A 29 -2.11 27.75 30.50
C SER A 29 -1.49 28.17 29.18
N SER A 30 -0.41 27.49 28.76
CA SER A 30 0.11 27.61 27.41
C SER A 30 -0.90 26.98 26.44
N THR A 31 -1.81 27.78 25.90
CA THR A 31 -2.53 27.47 24.69
C THR A 31 -1.48 27.39 23.58
N SER A 32 -1.13 26.17 23.16
CA SER A 32 -0.40 25.94 21.92
C SER A 32 -1.31 26.43 20.79
N SER A 33 -1.05 27.63 20.27
CA SER A 33 -1.59 28.10 19.00
C SER A 33 -1.05 27.17 17.93
N GLY A 34 -1.90 26.25 17.44
CA GLY A 34 -1.66 25.52 16.20
C GLY A 34 -1.43 26.53 15.07
N PRO A 35 -0.72 26.14 13.98
CA PRO A 35 -0.42 27.04 12.88
C PRO A 35 -1.72 27.69 12.39
N SER A 36 -1.72 29.02 12.34
CA SER A 36 -2.87 29.81 11.90
C SER A 36 -3.25 29.43 10.48
N SER A 37 -4.51 29.10 10.25
CA SER A 37 -5.11 28.74 8.98
C SER A 37 -5.30 29.92 8.00
N SER A 38 -4.48 30.95 8.09
CA SER A 38 -4.56 32.14 7.25
C SER A 38 -4.01 31.87 5.85
N GLY A 39 -4.86 31.33 4.95
CA GLY A 39 -4.51 31.06 3.55
C GLY A 39 -5.30 29.92 2.90
N GLN A 40 -6.02 29.13 3.67
CA GLN A 40 -6.82 28.03 3.11
C GLN A 40 -8.10 28.56 2.49
N LYS A 41 -8.22 28.46 1.15
CA LYS A 41 -9.47 28.72 0.44
C LYS A 41 -10.27 27.42 0.36
N LYS A 42 -11.56 27.49 0.71
CA LYS A 42 -12.52 26.41 0.45
C LYS A 42 -13.15 26.59 -0.92
N GLY A 43 -13.35 25.49 -1.64
CA GLY A 43 -13.92 25.48 -2.97
C GLY A 43 -12.86 25.52 -4.08
N GLY A 44 -13.32 25.83 -5.28
CA GLY A 44 -12.48 25.89 -6.48
C GLY A 44 -12.22 24.52 -7.13
N THR A 45 -11.53 24.58 -8.28
CA THR A 45 -11.20 23.40 -9.08
C THR A 45 -9.71 23.09 -9.00
N MET A 46 -9.40 21.82 -8.78
CA MET A 46 -8.05 21.27 -8.86
C MET A 46 -7.91 20.39 -10.10
N ASN A 47 -6.97 20.73 -11.00
CA ASN A 47 -6.68 19.99 -12.22
C ASN A 47 -5.55 19.00 -11.96
N ILE A 48 -5.81 17.72 -12.16
CA ILE A 48 -4.89 16.61 -11.87
C ILE A 48 -4.59 15.90 -13.17
N ASN A 49 -3.32 15.78 -13.52
CA ASN A 49 -2.87 14.93 -14.61
C ASN A 49 -2.64 13.50 -14.08
N MET A 50 -2.89 12.51 -14.93
CA MET A 50 -2.49 11.11 -14.71
C MET A 50 -1.51 10.75 -15.84
N SER A 51 -0.24 11.12 -15.65
CA SER A 51 0.77 10.96 -16.70
C SER A 51 1.13 9.49 -16.91
N GLY A 52 1.01 9.05 -18.18
CA GLY A 52 1.30 7.69 -18.59
C GLY A 52 0.35 6.63 -18.02
N THR A 53 -0.81 7.03 -17.47
CA THR A 53 -1.77 6.11 -16.86
C THR A 53 -3.22 6.61 -16.93
N ASP A 54 -4.16 5.76 -16.62
CA ASP A 54 -5.58 6.03 -16.39
C ASP A 54 -6.03 5.18 -15.17
N VAL A 55 -7.27 5.32 -14.76
CA VAL A 55 -7.91 4.38 -13.85
C VAL A 55 -8.35 3.13 -14.61
N ASP A 56 -8.25 1.96 -13.97
CA ASP A 56 -8.82 0.72 -14.49
C ASP A 56 -10.37 0.81 -14.48
N TYR A 57 -10.95 0.92 -13.30
CA TYR A 57 -12.39 1.10 -13.10
C TYR A 57 -12.66 2.22 -12.09
N ILE A 58 -13.91 2.73 -12.09
CA ILE A 58 -14.47 3.56 -11.01
C ILE A 58 -15.52 2.76 -10.22
N ASP A 59 -15.93 1.62 -10.72
CA ASP A 59 -16.78 0.69 -10.00
C ASP A 59 -16.05 0.11 -8.79
N PRO A 60 -16.52 0.31 -7.54
CA PRO A 60 -15.82 -0.22 -6.36
C PRO A 60 -15.56 -1.72 -6.42
N ALA A 61 -16.47 -2.51 -6.98
CA ALA A 61 -16.32 -3.95 -7.07
C ALA A 61 -15.23 -4.41 -8.04
N LEU A 62 -14.73 -3.55 -8.93
CA LEU A 62 -13.78 -3.90 -10.00
C LEU A 62 -12.46 -3.11 -9.94
N ALA A 63 -12.50 -1.94 -9.32
CA ALA A 63 -11.34 -1.06 -9.24
C ALA A 63 -10.23 -1.66 -8.37
N TYR A 64 -9.02 -1.82 -8.94
CA TYR A 64 -7.87 -2.34 -8.21
C TYR A 64 -6.59 -1.53 -8.46
N GLY A 65 -6.64 -0.57 -9.35
CA GLY A 65 -5.54 0.34 -9.63
C GLY A 65 -5.37 1.41 -8.55
N THR A 66 -4.13 1.78 -8.25
CA THR A 66 -3.79 2.81 -7.24
C THR A 66 -4.51 4.15 -7.49
N ASN A 67 -4.58 4.60 -8.76
CA ASN A 67 -5.27 5.84 -9.12
C ASN A 67 -6.80 5.73 -8.94
N SER A 68 -7.37 4.55 -9.18
CA SER A 68 -8.79 4.29 -8.93
C SER A 68 -9.11 4.37 -7.44
N TRP A 69 -8.28 3.75 -6.62
CA TRP A 69 -8.45 3.76 -5.17
C TRP A 69 -8.24 5.16 -4.57
N GLN A 70 -7.33 5.98 -5.12
CA GLN A 70 -7.20 7.38 -4.72
C GLN A 70 -8.54 8.15 -4.86
N ILE A 71 -9.26 7.92 -5.97
CA ILE A 71 -10.57 8.54 -6.22
C ILE A 71 -11.66 7.89 -5.36
N LEU A 72 -11.67 6.56 -5.27
CA LEU A 72 -12.69 5.82 -4.52
C LEU A 72 -12.59 6.08 -3.02
N ASP A 73 -11.41 6.20 -2.45
CA ASP A 73 -11.28 6.57 -1.04
C ASP A 73 -11.98 7.88 -0.72
N ALA A 74 -11.84 8.89 -1.58
CA ALA A 74 -12.55 10.16 -1.42
C ALA A 74 -14.08 10.03 -1.64
N ALA A 75 -14.53 9.05 -2.45
CA ALA A 75 -15.94 8.82 -2.74
C ALA A 75 -16.63 7.85 -1.75
N CYS A 76 -15.88 7.03 -1.04
CA CYS A 76 -16.42 5.98 -0.17
C CYS A 76 -16.57 6.44 1.29
N ALA A 77 -17.63 5.97 1.94
CA ALA A 77 -17.79 5.96 3.39
C ALA A 77 -17.67 4.50 3.86
N LYS A 78 -16.50 4.07 4.32
CA LYS A 78 -16.22 2.68 4.67
C LYS A 78 -16.76 2.33 6.07
N LEU A 79 -16.90 1.04 6.40
CA LEU A 79 -17.22 0.64 7.78
C LEU A 79 -16.15 1.14 8.75
N VAL A 80 -14.93 0.79 8.44
CA VAL A 80 -13.68 1.26 9.05
C VAL A 80 -12.75 1.69 7.93
N GLY A 81 -11.85 2.62 8.18
CA GLY A 81 -10.89 3.10 7.18
C GLY A 81 -9.61 3.57 7.83
N TYR A 82 -8.68 4.01 7.01
CA TYR A 82 -7.46 4.63 7.47
C TYR A 82 -7.65 6.15 7.51
N PRO A 83 -7.18 6.86 8.56
CA PRO A 83 -7.34 8.30 8.65
C PRO A 83 -6.45 9.03 7.64
N ASP A 84 -6.90 10.20 7.20
CA ASP A 84 -6.20 11.13 6.30
C ASP A 84 -4.95 11.73 7.00
N LYS A 85 -3.99 10.87 7.39
CA LYS A 85 -2.79 11.22 8.16
C LYS A 85 -1.54 10.55 7.59
N PRO A 86 -0.39 11.23 7.63
CA PRO A 86 0.86 10.65 7.13
C PRO A 86 1.46 9.61 8.08
N GLY A 87 2.32 8.74 7.54
CA GLY A 87 3.14 7.79 8.28
C GLY A 87 2.34 6.75 9.08
N VAL A 88 2.88 6.29 10.21
CA VAL A 88 2.28 5.24 11.05
C VAL A 88 0.89 5.61 11.57
N ALA A 89 0.61 6.89 11.78
CA ALA A 89 -0.73 7.32 12.20
C ALA A 89 -1.79 7.02 11.13
N GLY A 90 -1.43 7.11 9.85
CA GLY A 90 -2.29 6.79 8.71
C GLY A 90 -2.46 5.29 8.45
N THR A 91 -1.76 4.40 9.18
CA THR A 91 -1.93 2.94 9.03
C THR A 91 -2.80 2.32 10.12
N LYS A 92 -3.32 3.12 11.04
CA LYS A 92 -4.18 2.65 12.13
C LYS A 92 -5.64 2.79 11.75
N LEU A 93 -6.37 1.68 11.71
CA LEU A 93 -7.80 1.70 11.43
C LEU A 93 -8.57 2.59 12.40
N THR A 94 -9.54 3.30 11.87
CA THR A 94 -10.52 4.10 12.62
C THR A 94 -11.93 3.80 12.11
N PRO A 95 -12.97 3.88 12.97
CA PRO A 95 -14.34 3.85 12.50
C PRO A 95 -14.63 5.03 11.55
N ASP A 96 -15.34 4.76 10.44
CA ASP A 96 -15.78 5.79 9.48
C ASP A 96 -17.33 5.84 9.45
N ALA A 97 -17.99 5.11 8.58
CA ALA A 97 -19.44 5.01 8.57
C ALA A 97 -20.02 4.21 9.73
N ALA A 98 -19.25 3.32 10.34
CA ALA A 98 -19.64 2.70 11.61
C ALA A 98 -19.47 3.67 12.78
N VAL A 99 -20.38 3.57 13.77
CA VAL A 99 -20.32 4.39 15.01
C VAL A 99 -19.05 4.13 15.82
N GLY A 100 -18.57 2.88 15.78
CA GLY A 100 -17.38 2.39 16.47
C GLY A 100 -16.84 1.12 15.79
N PHE A 101 -15.80 0.53 16.37
CA PHE A 101 -15.40 -0.82 15.97
C PHE A 101 -16.54 -1.82 16.28
N PRO A 102 -16.64 -2.95 15.53
CA PRO A 102 -17.70 -3.91 15.73
C PRO A 102 -17.61 -4.60 17.11
N THR A 103 -18.75 -5.00 17.64
CA THR A 103 -18.77 -6.01 18.69
C THR A 103 -18.44 -7.36 18.06
N VAL A 104 -17.46 -8.08 18.64
CA VAL A 104 -17.03 -9.39 18.18
C VAL A 104 -17.48 -10.45 19.16
N SER A 105 -18.06 -11.56 18.67
CA SER A 105 -18.47 -12.71 19.48
C SER A 105 -17.27 -13.38 20.18
N LYS A 106 -17.52 -14.11 21.27
CA LYS A 106 -16.46 -14.78 22.05
C LYS A 106 -15.64 -15.77 21.24
N ASP A 107 -16.23 -16.39 20.23
CA ASP A 107 -15.56 -17.31 19.30
C ASP A 107 -14.82 -16.61 18.15
N GLY A 108 -14.81 -15.27 18.13
CA GLY A 108 -14.10 -14.45 17.15
C GLY A 108 -14.69 -14.49 15.74
N LYS A 109 -15.90 -15.05 15.54
CA LYS A 109 -16.44 -15.27 14.18
C LYS A 109 -17.51 -14.28 13.76
N THR A 110 -18.24 -13.68 14.69
CA THR A 110 -19.35 -12.78 14.37
C THR A 110 -19.02 -11.35 14.73
N TYR A 111 -19.06 -10.48 13.72
CA TYR A 111 -18.77 -9.05 13.82
C TYR A 111 -20.08 -8.27 13.63
N THR A 112 -20.45 -7.47 14.59
CA THR A 112 -21.67 -6.64 14.53
C THR A 112 -21.31 -5.18 14.52
N PHE A 113 -21.63 -4.49 13.42
CA PHE A 113 -21.45 -3.05 13.23
C PHE A 113 -22.77 -2.31 13.43
N THR A 114 -22.68 -1.09 13.95
CA THR A 114 -23.78 -0.11 13.96
C THR A 114 -23.41 1.01 12.99
N ILE A 115 -24.18 1.21 11.95
CA ILE A 115 -23.96 2.25 10.94
C ILE A 115 -24.49 3.59 11.47
N ARG A 116 -23.75 4.68 11.23
CA ARG A 116 -24.19 6.05 11.59
C ARG A 116 -25.48 6.41 10.90
N SER A 117 -26.44 6.90 11.63
CA SER A 117 -27.70 7.42 11.09
C SER A 117 -27.51 8.82 10.48
N GLY A 118 -28.38 9.19 9.54
CA GLY A 118 -28.45 10.53 8.96
C GLY A 118 -27.40 10.82 7.87
N TRP A 119 -26.49 9.88 7.56
CA TRP A 119 -25.61 10.01 6.40
C TRP A 119 -26.38 9.73 5.12
N LYS A 120 -26.06 10.49 4.07
CA LYS A 120 -26.74 10.40 2.77
C LYS A 120 -25.75 10.42 1.62
N SER A 121 -26.10 9.72 0.55
CA SER A 121 -25.36 9.82 -0.71
C SER A 121 -25.52 11.20 -1.36
N ASN A 122 -24.72 11.47 -2.38
CA ASN A 122 -24.85 12.68 -3.21
C ASN A 122 -26.23 12.80 -3.87
N THR A 123 -26.98 11.70 -4.04
CA THR A 123 -28.35 11.67 -4.57
C THR A 123 -29.41 11.74 -3.47
N GLY A 124 -29.05 11.88 -2.21
CA GLY A 124 -29.96 12.01 -1.07
C GLY A 124 -30.43 10.69 -0.45
N GLN A 125 -30.00 9.53 -0.94
CA GLN A 125 -30.33 8.22 -0.36
C GLN A 125 -29.70 8.05 1.02
N ALA A 126 -30.44 7.54 2.00
CA ALA A 126 -29.92 7.26 3.33
C ALA A 126 -28.93 6.09 3.32
N LEU A 127 -27.83 6.22 4.09
CA LEU A 127 -26.90 5.15 4.33
C LEU A 127 -27.45 4.19 5.40
N THR A 128 -27.50 2.91 5.08
CA THR A 128 -27.98 1.84 5.96
C THR A 128 -27.05 0.62 5.88
N ALA A 129 -27.25 -0.35 6.75
CA ALA A 129 -26.53 -1.62 6.70
C ALA A 129 -26.75 -2.39 5.38
N ALA A 130 -27.92 -2.20 4.74
CA ALA A 130 -28.23 -2.85 3.47
C ALA A 130 -27.29 -2.42 2.33
N ASN A 131 -26.76 -1.20 2.35
CA ASN A 131 -25.80 -0.71 1.35
C ASN A 131 -24.47 -1.47 1.41
N PHE A 132 -23.98 -1.79 2.60
CA PHE A 132 -22.79 -2.61 2.79
C PHE A 132 -23.03 -4.08 2.44
N ALA A 133 -24.18 -4.63 2.85
CA ALA A 133 -24.56 -5.99 2.47
C ALA A 133 -24.70 -6.14 0.94
N ALA A 134 -25.24 -5.13 0.25
CA ALA A 134 -25.33 -5.08 -1.20
C ALA A 134 -23.94 -5.07 -1.86
N ALA A 135 -22.98 -4.28 -1.35
CA ALA A 135 -21.61 -4.25 -1.85
C ALA A 135 -20.96 -5.64 -1.75
N ILE A 136 -20.96 -6.24 -0.56
CA ILE A 136 -20.36 -7.57 -0.32
C ILE A 136 -20.97 -8.64 -1.24
N ASN A 137 -22.30 -8.68 -1.37
CA ASN A 137 -22.96 -9.68 -2.22
C ASN A 137 -22.75 -9.40 -3.72
N ARG A 138 -22.60 -8.14 -4.10
CA ARG A 138 -22.29 -7.75 -5.48
C ARG A 138 -20.86 -8.19 -5.84
N ASP A 139 -19.88 -7.97 -4.96
CA ASP A 139 -18.51 -8.44 -5.14
C ASP A 139 -18.44 -9.97 -5.31
N LEU A 140 -19.24 -10.70 -4.55
CA LEU A 140 -19.30 -12.16 -4.61
C LEU A 140 -20.01 -12.69 -5.85
N ASN A 141 -20.81 -11.88 -6.55
CA ASN A 141 -21.57 -12.36 -7.70
C ASN A 141 -20.63 -12.74 -8.86
N PRO A 142 -20.67 -13.97 -9.40
CA PRO A 142 -19.73 -14.43 -10.43
C PRO A 142 -19.80 -13.60 -11.73
N LYS A 143 -20.93 -12.94 -12.01
CA LYS A 143 -21.07 -12.03 -13.17
C LYS A 143 -20.27 -10.73 -13.01
N MET A 144 -19.88 -10.38 -11.78
CA MET A 144 -19.00 -9.21 -11.55
C MET A 144 -17.55 -9.49 -11.92
N GLN A 145 -17.07 -10.73 -11.74
CA GLN A 145 -15.65 -11.07 -11.85
C GLN A 145 -14.76 -10.20 -10.95
N SER A 146 -15.28 -9.88 -9.76
CA SER A 146 -14.61 -8.98 -8.82
C SER A 146 -13.31 -9.56 -8.27
N PRO A 147 -12.22 -8.78 -8.25
CA PRO A 147 -10.98 -9.16 -7.56
C PRO A 147 -11.12 -9.21 -6.03
N ALA A 148 -12.25 -8.74 -5.47
CA ALA A 148 -12.52 -8.78 -4.03
C ALA A 148 -12.80 -10.20 -3.50
N VAL A 149 -13.24 -11.12 -4.35
CA VAL A 149 -13.69 -12.47 -3.95
C VAL A 149 -12.70 -13.23 -3.06
N PRO A 150 -11.38 -13.29 -3.37
CA PRO A 150 -10.42 -14.03 -2.54
C PRO A 150 -10.25 -13.47 -1.13
N PHE A 151 -10.55 -12.21 -0.89
CA PHE A 151 -10.39 -11.58 0.43
C PHE A 151 -11.48 -11.98 1.42
N ILE A 152 -12.65 -12.42 0.93
CA ILE A 152 -13.84 -12.72 1.75
C ILE A 152 -14.38 -14.13 1.58
N THR A 153 -13.68 -14.98 0.80
CA THR A 153 -13.93 -16.42 0.64
C THR A 153 -12.83 -17.26 1.31
N GLY A 154 -12.78 -18.56 1.02
CA GLY A 154 -11.76 -19.46 1.55
C GLY A 154 -12.01 -19.91 2.99
N ALA A 155 -10.96 -20.42 3.65
CA ALA A 155 -11.07 -21.14 4.93
C ALA A 155 -11.58 -20.29 6.11
N SER A 156 -11.30 -18.99 6.11
CA SER A 156 -11.76 -18.01 7.11
C SER A 156 -12.80 -17.04 6.53
N GLY A 157 -13.30 -17.31 5.33
CA GLY A 157 -14.22 -16.43 4.63
C GLY A 157 -15.59 -16.28 5.31
N ILE A 158 -16.39 -15.39 4.75
CA ILE A 158 -17.76 -15.15 5.20
C ILE A 158 -18.61 -16.39 4.94
N VAL A 159 -19.45 -16.78 5.91
CA VAL A 159 -20.36 -17.94 5.77
C VAL A 159 -21.25 -17.75 4.56
N GLY A 160 -21.25 -18.74 3.67
CA GLY A 160 -22.01 -18.72 2.43
C GLY A 160 -21.42 -17.90 1.29
N ALA A 161 -20.29 -17.18 1.49
CA ALA A 161 -19.66 -16.38 0.44
C ALA A 161 -19.21 -17.24 -0.75
N GLN A 162 -18.59 -18.40 -0.50
CA GLN A 162 -18.18 -19.30 -1.57
C GLN A 162 -19.37 -19.80 -2.41
N ALA A 163 -20.52 -20.07 -1.78
CA ALA A 163 -21.72 -20.50 -2.51
C ALA A 163 -22.25 -19.40 -3.46
N VAL A 164 -22.11 -18.13 -3.07
CA VAL A 164 -22.43 -16.99 -3.96
C VAL A 164 -21.43 -16.90 -5.10
N ALA A 165 -20.12 -16.96 -4.80
CA ALA A 165 -19.06 -16.91 -5.80
C ALA A 165 -19.17 -18.07 -6.83
N ASP A 166 -19.63 -19.25 -6.40
CA ASP A 166 -19.90 -20.40 -7.27
C ASP A 166 -21.24 -20.28 -8.03
N GLY A 167 -22.02 -19.21 -7.84
CA GLY A 167 -23.35 -19.04 -8.44
C GLY A 167 -24.45 -19.94 -7.84
N LYS A 168 -24.19 -20.58 -6.69
CA LYS A 168 -25.13 -21.51 -6.02
C LYS A 168 -26.07 -20.83 -5.03
N ALA A 169 -25.81 -19.57 -4.68
CA ALA A 169 -26.63 -18.76 -3.79
C ALA A 169 -26.67 -17.31 -4.28
N ALA A 170 -27.78 -16.61 -4.01
CA ALA A 170 -27.95 -15.20 -4.37
C ALA A 170 -27.21 -14.26 -3.37
N THR A 171 -27.13 -14.65 -2.10
CA THR A 171 -26.53 -13.85 -1.02
C THR A 171 -25.79 -14.75 -0.03
N ALA A 172 -24.73 -14.21 0.57
CA ALA A 172 -23.98 -14.88 1.62
C ALA A 172 -24.79 -14.93 2.92
N SER A 173 -25.09 -16.11 3.44
CA SER A 173 -25.90 -16.30 4.65
C SER A 173 -25.27 -15.70 5.92
N GLY A 174 -23.94 -15.49 5.91
CA GLY A 174 -23.21 -14.81 6.97
C GLY A 174 -23.29 -13.29 6.92
N VAL A 175 -23.91 -12.66 5.90
CA VAL A 175 -24.10 -11.22 5.81
C VAL A 175 -25.57 -10.89 6.09
N LYS A 176 -25.83 -10.20 7.20
CA LYS A 176 -27.19 -9.82 7.62
C LYS A 176 -27.27 -8.32 7.87
N ALA A 177 -28.24 -7.68 7.28
CA ALA A 177 -28.51 -6.25 7.45
C ALA A 177 -29.94 -6.04 7.98
N SER A 178 -30.09 -5.19 9.01
CA SER A 178 -31.39 -4.79 9.58
C SER A 178 -31.27 -3.34 10.06
N GLY A 179 -31.94 -2.41 9.38
CA GLY A 179 -31.81 -0.97 9.66
C GLY A 179 -30.36 -0.51 9.61
N GLN A 180 -29.81 -0.07 10.71
CA GLN A 180 -28.42 0.37 10.84
C GLN A 180 -27.48 -0.73 11.37
N LYS A 181 -27.97 -1.94 11.58
CA LYS A 181 -27.17 -3.06 12.10
C LYS A 181 -26.72 -3.97 10.97
N LEU A 182 -25.39 -4.09 10.79
CA LEU A 182 -24.75 -5.07 9.89
C LEU A 182 -24.07 -6.15 10.73
N THR A 183 -24.36 -7.41 10.42
CA THR A 183 -23.69 -8.56 11.05
C THR A 183 -22.98 -9.37 9.97
N ILE A 184 -21.69 -9.63 10.19
CA ILE A 184 -20.85 -10.47 9.33
C ILE A 184 -20.38 -11.67 10.15
N THR A 185 -20.67 -12.89 9.68
CA THR A 185 -20.27 -14.14 10.32
C THR A 185 -19.28 -14.90 9.44
N LEU A 186 -18.17 -15.32 10.03
CA LEU A 186 -17.06 -16.03 9.37
C LEU A 186 -17.10 -17.52 9.65
N LEU A 187 -16.50 -18.31 8.78
CA LEU A 187 -16.27 -19.75 8.97
C LEU A 187 -15.28 -20.03 10.11
N LYS A 188 -14.22 -19.21 10.21
CA LYS A 188 -13.21 -19.24 11.28
C LYS A 188 -12.84 -17.82 11.68
N PRO A 189 -12.26 -17.60 12.88
CA PRO A 189 -11.72 -16.29 13.24
C PRO A 189 -10.71 -15.80 12.20
N ASP A 190 -10.81 -14.51 11.84
CA ASP A 190 -9.90 -13.83 10.91
C ASP A 190 -9.50 -12.47 11.47
N GLY A 191 -8.26 -12.37 11.98
CA GLY A 191 -7.71 -11.12 12.53
C GLY A 191 -7.46 -10.05 11.46
N SER A 192 -7.50 -10.41 10.17
CA SER A 192 -7.36 -9.47 9.05
C SER A 192 -8.69 -8.96 8.50
N LEU A 193 -9.86 -9.37 9.04
CA LEU A 193 -11.15 -8.97 8.49
C LEU A 193 -11.34 -7.45 8.45
N LEU A 194 -11.04 -6.74 9.55
CA LEU A 194 -11.24 -5.28 9.59
C LEU A 194 -10.33 -4.54 8.60
N PRO A 195 -9.01 -4.85 8.52
CA PRO A 195 -8.17 -4.34 7.44
C PRO A 195 -8.72 -4.61 6.04
N LYS A 196 -9.20 -5.83 5.76
CA LYS A 196 -9.82 -6.17 4.47
C LYS A 196 -11.06 -5.31 4.18
N LEU A 197 -11.95 -5.12 5.17
CA LEU A 197 -13.14 -4.28 5.04
C LEU A 197 -12.84 -2.78 4.88
N ALA A 198 -11.59 -2.35 5.08
CA ALA A 198 -11.15 -0.99 4.79
C ALA A 198 -10.76 -0.78 3.33
N MET A 199 -10.68 -1.84 2.50
CA MET A 199 -10.46 -1.70 1.06
C MET A 199 -11.66 -1.07 0.35
N ASP A 200 -11.41 -0.42 -0.77
CA ASP A 200 -12.43 0.28 -1.54
C ASP A 200 -13.47 -0.65 -2.19
N PHE A 201 -13.19 -1.93 -2.31
CA PHE A 201 -14.16 -2.94 -2.74
C PHE A 201 -15.44 -2.94 -1.90
N PHE A 202 -15.30 -2.73 -0.60
CA PHE A 202 -16.43 -2.76 0.36
C PHE A 202 -17.09 -1.41 0.57
N CYS A 203 -16.94 -0.50 -0.39
CA CYS A 203 -17.63 0.77 -0.46
C CYS A 203 -19.16 0.55 -0.50
N PRO A 204 -19.95 1.17 0.37
CA PRO A 204 -21.40 1.02 0.35
C PRO A 204 -21.99 1.57 -0.95
N ILE A 205 -22.89 0.83 -1.56
CA ILE A 205 -23.56 1.17 -2.81
C ILE A 205 -25.08 1.12 -2.65
N PRO A 206 -25.84 1.78 -3.52
CA PRO A 206 -27.29 1.55 -3.61
C PRO A 206 -27.60 0.08 -3.87
N THR A 207 -28.66 -0.43 -3.23
CA THR A 207 -29.03 -1.86 -3.31
C THR A 207 -29.47 -2.31 -4.71
N ASN A 208 -29.78 -1.36 -5.59
CA ASN A 208 -30.15 -1.57 -6.99
C ASN A 208 -29.01 -1.32 -7.98
N THR A 209 -27.77 -1.23 -7.52
CA THR A 209 -26.59 -1.03 -8.40
C THR A 209 -26.44 -2.23 -9.35
N PRO A 210 -26.26 -2.02 -10.67
CA PRO A 210 -26.14 -3.09 -11.65
C PRO A 210 -25.00 -4.06 -11.36
N ILE A 211 -25.20 -5.33 -11.73
CA ILE A 211 -24.18 -6.39 -11.68
C ILE A 211 -23.68 -6.61 -13.11
N THR A 212 -22.48 -6.17 -13.41
CA THR A 212 -21.86 -6.29 -14.74
C THR A 212 -20.33 -6.24 -14.63
N ALA A 213 -19.62 -7.11 -15.36
CA ALA A 213 -18.16 -7.11 -15.44
C ALA A 213 -17.58 -5.91 -16.20
N ASP A 214 -18.41 -5.19 -16.97
CA ASP A 214 -17.98 -3.94 -17.61
C ASP A 214 -17.85 -2.80 -16.61
N GLY A 215 -18.45 -2.95 -15.41
CA GLY A 215 -18.46 -1.94 -14.37
C GLY A 215 -19.39 -0.75 -14.67
N ILE A 216 -19.43 0.18 -13.72
CA ILE A 216 -20.18 1.43 -13.83
C ILE A 216 -19.20 2.61 -13.80
N ASN A 217 -19.55 3.68 -14.52
CA ASN A 217 -18.72 4.91 -14.60
C ASN A 217 -19.08 5.95 -13.53
N THR A 218 -20.22 5.81 -12.88
CA THR A 218 -20.68 6.66 -11.78
C THR A 218 -21.57 5.85 -10.85
N PHE A 219 -21.60 6.22 -9.58
CA PHE A 219 -22.49 5.62 -8.58
C PHE A 219 -22.86 6.65 -7.49
N ALA A 220 -23.95 6.39 -6.78
CA ALA A 220 -24.35 7.23 -5.65
C ALA A 220 -23.39 6.97 -4.47
N SER A 221 -22.53 7.94 -4.21
CA SER A 221 -21.44 7.87 -3.23
C SER A 221 -21.86 8.43 -1.88
N PHE A 222 -21.43 7.79 -0.80
CA PHE A 222 -21.72 8.21 0.59
C PHE A 222 -20.51 8.92 1.24
N GLY A 223 -19.37 8.99 0.58
CA GLY A 223 -18.16 9.67 1.05
C GLY A 223 -18.18 11.18 0.86
N PRO A 224 -17.05 11.86 1.17
CA PRO A 224 -16.88 13.32 1.00
C PRO A 224 -17.11 13.80 -0.42
N TYR A 225 -16.81 12.98 -1.40
CA TYR A 225 -16.90 13.26 -2.83
C TYR A 225 -17.71 12.20 -3.58
N TYR A 226 -18.00 12.46 -4.84
CA TYR A 226 -18.60 11.51 -5.78
C TYR A 226 -18.06 11.71 -7.19
N VAL A 227 -18.02 10.66 -7.98
CA VAL A 227 -17.68 10.74 -9.40
C VAL A 227 -18.89 11.25 -10.17
N ALA A 228 -18.77 12.48 -10.67
CA ALA A 228 -19.85 13.14 -11.43
C ALA A 228 -19.91 12.66 -12.89
N SER A 229 -18.74 12.39 -13.49
CA SER A 229 -18.65 11.83 -14.84
C SER A 229 -17.29 11.14 -15.07
N ARG A 230 -17.27 10.15 -15.97
CA ARG A 230 -16.06 9.51 -16.51
C ARG A 230 -16.19 9.36 -18.03
N GLN A 231 -15.17 9.82 -18.73
CA GLN A 231 -14.88 9.52 -20.12
C GLN A 231 -13.61 8.67 -20.15
N VAL A 232 -13.76 7.36 -20.39
CA VAL A 232 -12.69 6.38 -20.35
C VAL A 232 -11.52 6.82 -21.25
N GLY A 233 -10.30 6.72 -20.74
CA GLY A 233 -9.07 7.12 -21.43
C GLY A 233 -8.88 8.63 -21.59
N ARG A 234 -9.79 9.47 -21.03
CA ARG A 234 -9.76 10.91 -21.26
C ARG A 234 -9.87 11.74 -19.96
N GLN A 235 -11.02 11.65 -19.26
CA GLN A 235 -11.29 12.58 -18.15
C GLN A 235 -12.21 11.96 -17.09
N ILE A 236 -11.97 12.32 -15.83
CA ILE A 236 -12.87 12.03 -14.71
C ILE A 236 -13.13 13.32 -13.95
N ILE A 237 -14.40 13.59 -13.63
CA ILE A 237 -14.81 14.73 -12.82
C ILE A 237 -15.34 14.22 -11.48
N VAL A 238 -14.72 14.68 -10.39
CA VAL A 238 -15.10 14.34 -9.02
C VAL A 238 -15.55 15.60 -8.31
N ARG A 239 -16.71 15.56 -7.62
CA ARG A 239 -17.30 16.72 -6.95
C ARG A 239 -17.60 16.43 -5.49
N GLN A 240 -17.65 17.47 -4.67
CA GLN A 240 -18.09 17.36 -3.28
C GLN A 240 -19.49 16.77 -3.18
N ASN A 241 -19.67 15.81 -2.28
CA ASN A 241 -21.00 15.34 -1.90
C ASN A 241 -21.69 16.40 -1.01
N PRO A 242 -22.76 17.06 -1.48
CA PRO A 242 -23.43 18.11 -0.71
C PRO A 242 -24.10 17.58 0.57
N ASN A 243 -24.39 16.29 0.61
CA ASN A 243 -25.06 15.63 1.72
C ASN A 243 -24.12 14.98 2.74
N TYR A 244 -22.80 15.01 2.49
CA TYR A 244 -21.82 14.40 3.41
C TYR A 244 -21.74 15.12 4.75
N LYS A 245 -21.88 14.38 5.84
CA LYS A 245 -21.84 14.88 7.23
C LYS A 245 -20.73 14.26 8.07
N GLY A 246 -19.86 13.47 7.46
CA GLY A 246 -18.74 12.82 8.15
C GLY A 246 -17.59 13.79 8.47
N PRO A 247 -16.57 13.29 9.22
CA PRO A 247 -15.49 14.13 9.72
C PRO A 247 -14.33 14.35 8.72
N ARG A 248 -14.30 13.63 7.59
CA ARG A 248 -13.20 13.74 6.63
C ARG A 248 -13.21 15.12 5.95
N PRO A 249 -12.03 15.72 5.69
CA PRO A 249 -11.94 17.02 5.01
C PRO A 249 -12.54 16.97 3.58
N ARG A 250 -12.97 18.13 3.10
CA ARG A 250 -13.43 18.34 1.71
C ARG A 250 -13.25 19.82 1.36
N ASN A 251 -12.02 20.19 1.05
CA ASN A 251 -11.70 21.61 0.83
C ASN A 251 -11.85 22.02 -0.64
N ILE A 252 -11.62 21.10 -1.59
CA ILE A 252 -11.75 21.33 -3.03
C ILE A 252 -13.19 21.03 -3.46
N GLU A 253 -13.79 21.89 -4.27
CA GLU A 253 -15.15 21.68 -4.78
C GLU A 253 -15.20 20.65 -5.91
N THR A 254 -14.24 20.73 -6.83
CA THR A 254 -14.17 19.87 -8.03
C THR A 254 -12.72 19.44 -8.30
N PHE A 255 -12.51 18.14 -8.50
CA PHE A 255 -11.31 17.62 -9.12
C PHE A 255 -11.57 17.24 -10.57
N VAL A 256 -10.66 17.63 -11.47
CA VAL A 256 -10.69 17.26 -12.89
C VAL A 256 -9.42 16.46 -13.18
N PHE A 257 -9.58 15.16 -13.40
CA PHE A 257 -8.49 14.27 -13.77
C PHE A 257 -8.42 14.15 -15.28
N THR A 258 -7.22 14.32 -15.85
CA THR A 258 -6.92 14.12 -17.27
C THR A 258 -6.00 12.91 -17.43
N ALA A 259 -6.53 11.86 -18.10
CA ALA A 259 -5.82 10.59 -18.28
C ALA A 259 -4.74 10.65 -19.38
N ASN A 260 -3.77 9.75 -19.30
CA ASN A 260 -2.78 9.45 -20.34
C ASN A 260 -1.97 10.68 -20.82
N THR A 261 -1.75 11.67 -19.94
CA THR A 261 -0.90 12.83 -20.29
C THR A 261 0.56 12.38 -20.46
N ASN A 262 1.30 13.09 -21.32
CA ASN A 262 2.74 12.83 -21.44
C ASN A 262 3.47 13.26 -20.15
N PRO A 263 4.35 12.43 -19.55
CA PRO A 263 5.00 12.76 -18.27
C PRO A 263 5.84 14.04 -18.28
N ASP A 264 6.58 14.30 -19.36
CA ASP A 264 7.40 15.52 -19.46
C ASP A 264 6.52 16.76 -19.60
N GLN A 265 5.46 16.69 -20.42
CA GLN A 265 4.49 17.79 -20.55
C GLN A 265 3.73 18.03 -19.24
N SER A 266 3.30 16.96 -18.56
CA SER A 266 2.62 17.06 -17.28
C SER A 266 3.48 17.78 -16.24
N LEU A 267 4.76 17.40 -16.14
CA LEU A 267 5.69 18.09 -15.24
C LEU A 267 5.82 19.59 -15.55
N LEU A 268 5.89 19.98 -16.84
CA LEU A 268 5.94 21.39 -17.24
C LEU A 268 4.64 22.11 -16.87
N GLN A 269 3.48 21.51 -17.10
CA GLN A 269 2.17 22.07 -16.74
C GLN A 269 2.05 22.30 -15.23
N VAL A 270 2.48 21.33 -14.39
CA VAL A 270 2.46 21.51 -12.92
C VAL A 270 3.45 22.56 -12.47
N LYS A 271 4.63 22.66 -13.08
CA LYS A 271 5.60 23.75 -12.79
C LYS A 271 5.01 25.12 -13.09
N ALA A 272 4.32 25.26 -14.21
CA ALA A 272 3.68 26.48 -14.68
C ALA A 272 2.34 26.81 -13.98
N GLY A 273 1.76 25.89 -13.20
CA GLY A 273 0.46 26.06 -12.55
C GLY A 273 -0.74 25.88 -13.48
N GLN A 274 -0.55 25.31 -14.65
CA GLN A 274 -1.62 24.92 -15.59
C GLN A 274 -2.32 23.63 -15.14
N ALA A 275 -1.58 22.73 -14.50
CA ALA A 275 -2.09 21.63 -13.71
C ALA A 275 -1.64 21.77 -12.26
N ASP A 276 -2.34 21.18 -11.33
CA ASP A 276 -2.12 21.32 -9.89
C ASP A 276 -1.30 20.19 -9.28
N TYR A 277 -1.48 19.00 -9.81
CA TYR A 277 -0.85 17.78 -9.34
C TYR A 277 -0.78 16.76 -10.49
N ASP A 278 0.21 15.89 -10.44
CA ASP A 278 0.30 14.72 -11.31
C ASP A 278 0.24 13.45 -10.45
N ALA A 279 -0.87 12.73 -10.56
CA ALA A 279 -1.07 11.43 -9.91
C ALA A 279 -0.45 10.25 -10.70
N GLY A 280 0.24 10.54 -11.80
CA GLY A 280 0.99 9.56 -12.59
C GLY A 280 2.46 9.47 -12.19
N THR A 281 3.30 9.10 -13.14
CA THR A 281 4.73 8.89 -12.91
C THR A 281 5.55 10.08 -13.43
N LEU A 282 6.24 10.77 -12.55
CA LEU A 282 7.19 11.81 -12.93
C LEU A 282 8.36 11.21 -13.75
N PRO A 283 8.92 11.96 -14.72
CA PRO A 283 10.10 11.52 -15.47
C PRO A 283 11.25 11.17 -14.53
N PRO A 284 11.90 10.00 -14.65
CA PRO A 284 12.99 9.57 -13.75
C PRO A 284 14.15 10.57 -13.66
N THR A 285 14.43 11.28 -14.76
CA THR A 285 15.48 12.28 -14.86
C THR A 285 15.18 13.58 -14.10
N ALA A 286 13.91 13.86 -13.80
CA ALA A 286 13.49 15.10 -13.17
C ALA A 286 13.75 15.15 -11.65
N HIS A 287 13.81 14.00 -10.98
CA HIS A 287 13.80 13.93 -9.52
C HIS A 287 14.96 14.65 -8.84
N ALA A 288 16.18 14.56 -9.38
CA ALA A 288 17.34 15.26 -8.81
C ALA A 288 17.19 16.79 -8.91
N GLY A 289 16.75 17.30 -10.06
CA GLY A 289 16.49 18.72 -10.28
C GLY A 289 15.34 19.25 -9.41
N LEU A 290 14.25 18.48 -9.26
CA LEU A 290 13.14 18.85 -8.38
C LEU A 290 13.58 18.92 -6.91
N ALA A 291 14.36 17.95 -6.44
CA ALA A 291 14.88 17.95 -5.08
C ALA A 291 15.82 19.14 -4.82
N GLN A 292 16.68 19.49 -5.78
CA GLN A 292 17.58 20.65 -5.70
C GLN A 292 16.80 21.95 -5.69
N GLN A 293 15.83 22.13 -6.58
CA GLN A 293 15.11 23.39 -6.76
C GLN A 293 14.07 23.65 -5.67
N TYR A 294 13.33 22.62 -5.23
CA TYR A 294 12.18 22.79 -4.33
C TYR A 294 12.42 22.22 -2.92
N GLY A 295 13.51 21.48 -2.72
CA GLY A 295 13.76 20.73 -1.50
C GLY A 295 12.83 19.52 -1.37
N ILE A 296 13.24 18.52 -0.58
CA ILE A 296 12.45 17.31 -0.31
C ILE A 296 11.48 17.61 0.83
N ASN A 297 10.18 17.36 0.62
CA ASN A 297 9.10 17.57 1.61
C ASN A 297 8.98 19.02 2.10
N LYS A 298 9.36 19.99 1.26
CA LYS A 298 9.32 21.43 1.58
C LYS A 298 8.23 22.20 0.81
N GLY A 299 7.10 21.53 0.53
CA GLY A 299 5.90 22.18 0.02
C GLY A 299 5.52 21.91 -1.43
N ARG A 300 6.44 21.44 -2.29
CA ARG A 300 6.12 21.14 -3.70
C ARG A 300 6.59 19.76 -4.18
N TYR A 301 7.79 19.34 -3.81
CA TYR A 301 8.32 18.03 -4.16
C TYR A 301 8.33 17.14 -2.93
N PHE A 302 7.60 16.02 -3.02
CA PHE A 302 7.38 15.09 -1.92
C PHE A 302 7.97 13.72 -2.23
N VAL A 303 8.59 13.13 -1.21
CA VAL A 303 9.16 11.78 -1.26
C VAL A 303 8.67 11.03 -0.03
N SER A 304 7.84 10.02 -0.25
CA SER A 304 7.17 9.28 0.81
C SER A 304 7.45 7.79 0.65
N GLY A 305 7.83 7.12 1.74
CA GLY A 305 7.94 5.66 1.76
C GLY A 305 6.57 5.01 1.84
N GLY A 306 6.26 4.10 0.94
CA GLY A 306 5.02 3.34 0.94
C GLY A 306 5.14 2.00 1.67
N LEU A 307 3.99 1.36 1.94
CA LEU A 307 3.92 -0.01 2.41
C LEU A 307 4.08 -0.96 1.22
N ASN A 308 5.33 -1.22 0.85
CA ASN A 308 5.62 -2.05 -0.33
C ASN A 308 6.98 -2.74 -0.21
N ILE A 309 7.15 -3.80 -0.99
CA ILE A 309 8.43 -4.47 -1.20
C ILE A 309 8.64 -4.74 -2.69
N ASP A 310 9.84 -4.49 -3.19
CA ASP A 310 10.32 -5.03 -4.45
C ASP A 310 11.27 -6.20 -4.17
N TYR A 311 11.10 -7.26 -4.92
CA TYR A 311 11.84 -8.50 -4.66
C TYR A 311 12.19 -9.26 -5.95
N VAL A 312 13.10 -10.21 -5.82
CA VAL A 312 13.23 -11.30 -6.77
C VAL A 312 12.50 -12.51 -6.19
N ALA A 313 11.48 -12.99 -6.87
CA ALA A 313 10.84 -14.25 -6.54
C ALA A 313 11.72 -15.41 -7.02
N LEU A 314 12.08 -16.33 -6.12
CA LEU A 314 12.84 -17.53 -6.42
C LEU A 314 11.88 -18.72 -6.44
N ASN A 315 11.60 -19.27 -7.61
CA ASN A 315 10.61 -20.34 -7.77
C ASN A 315 11.10 -21.65 -7.13
N THR A 316 10.56 -21.96 -5.94
CA THR A 316 10.97 -23.11 -5.13
C THR A 316 10.54 -24.45 -5.72
N SER A 317 9.58 -24.47 -6.64
CA SER A 317 9.13 -25.67 -7.36
C SER A 317 10.06 -26.08 -8.51
N ARG A 318 11.01 -25.20 -8.87
CA ARG A 318 11.96 -25.40 -9.97
C ARG A 318 13.32 -25.89 -9.47
N PRO A 319 13.99 -26.76 -10.23
CA PRO A 319 15.28 -27.36 -9.81
C PRO A 319 16.38 -26.35 -9.46
N ALA A 320 16.39 -25.17 -10.11
CA ALA A 320 17.40 -24.13 -9.87
C ALA A 320 17.33 -23.58 -8.43
N PHE A 321 16.11 -23.41 -7.89
CA PHE A 321 15.91 -22.85 -6.55
C PHE A 321 15.16 -23.79 -5.58
N ALA A 322 15.07 -25.08 -5.88
CA ALA A 322 14.48 -26.07 -4.96
C ALA A 322 15.24 -26.15 -3.62
N LYS A 323 16.58 -26.07 -3.67
CA LYS A 323 17.42 -26.16 -2.47
C LYS A 323 17.53 -24.81 -1.75
N VAL A 324 17.30 -24.80 -0.44
CA VAL A 324 17.42 -23.60 0.41
C VAL A 324 18.82 -22.97 0.31
N ALA A 325 19.89 -23.78 0.25
CA ALA A 325 21.25 -23.28 0.12
C ALA A 325 21.43 -22.40 -1.14
N MET A 326 20.82 -22.79 -2.28
CA MET A 326 20.87 -21.98 -3.50
C MET A 326 20.08 -20.68 -3.38
N ARG A 327 18.91 -20.70 -2.75
CA ARG A 327 18.15 -19.48 -2.47
C ARG A 327 18.91 -18.52 -1.56
N LYS A 328 19.58 -19.05 -0.52
CA LYS A 328 20.48 -18.25 0.33
C LYS A 328 21.70 -17.74 -0.44
N ALA A 329 22.25 -18.52 -1.37
CA ALA A 329 23.32 -18.04 -2.26
C ALA A 329 22.88 -16.79 -3.04
N ALA A 330 21.66 -16.80 -3.60
CA ALA A 330 21.10 -15.64 -4.28
C ALA A 330 20.94 -14.42 -3.35
N GLN A 331 20.53 -14.63 -2.08
CA GLN A 331 20.42 -13.55 -1.07
C GLN A 331 21.75 -12.83 -0.83
N PHE A 332 22.86 -13.58 -0.78
CA PHE A 332 24.21 -13.03 -0.56
C PHE A 332 24.84 -12.51 -1.86
N ALA A 333 24.50 -13.07 -3.03
CA ALA A 333 25.02 -12.64 -4.31
C ALA A 333 24.46 -11.31 -4.80
N VAL A 334 23.21 -11.00 -4.48
CA VAL A 334 22.51 -9.83 -5.04
C VAL A 334 23.01 -8.51 -4.46
N ASP A 335 23.45 -7.61 -5.35
CA ASP A 335 23.80 -6.22 -5.02
C ASP A 335 22.54 -5.35 -4.98
N ARG A 336 21.92 -5.24 -3.80
CA ARG A 336 20.74 -4.41 -3.56
C ARG A 336 20.93 -2.94 -3.93
N PRO A 337 22.08 -2.28 -3.59
CA PRO A 337 22.41 -0.94 -4.09
C PRO A 337 22.32 -0.80 -5.62
N ALA A 338 22.85 -1.78 -6.37
CA ALA A 338 22.83 -1.74 -7.82
C ALA A 338 21.40 -1.87 -8.38
N LEU A 339 20.56 -2.70 -7.76
CA LEU A 339 19.13 -2.83 -8.13
C LEU A 339 18.37 -1.52 -7.88
N VAL A 340 18.50 -0.93 -6.69
CA VAL A 340 17.80 0.32 -6.35
C VAL A 340 18.20 1.48 -7.27
N ARG A 341 19.49 1.55 -7.67
CA ARG A 341 19.97 2.56 -8.64
C ARG A 341 19.27 2.52 -9.99
N GLN A 342 18.74 1.36 -10.43
CA GLN A 342 18.01 1.27 -11.70
C GLN A 342 16.74 2.14 -11.73
N ARG A 343 16.18 2.47 -10.58
CA ARG A 343 14.99 3.32 -10.45
C ARG A 343 15.29 4.82 -10.27
N GLY A 344 16.59 5.19 -10.24
CA GLY A 344 17.03 6.58 -10.19
C GLY A 344 17.09 7.19 -8.79
N PHE A 345 17.12 8.52 -8.75
CA PHE A 345 17.34 9.30 -7.53
C PHE A 345 16.15 9.17 -6.56
N LEU A 346 16.44 8.93 -5.29
CA LEU A 346 15.43 8.78 -4.22
C LEU A 346 14.40 7.67 -4.49
N ALA A 347 14.78 6.63 -5.21
CA ALA A 347 13.88 5.57 -5.62
C ALA A 347 13.26 4.80 -4.44
N GLY A 348 14.06 4.49 -3.43
CA GLY A 348 13.59 3.77 -2.25
C GLY A 348 14.68 3.50 -1.23
N ARG A 349 14.30 2.79 -0.19
CA ARG A 349 15.17 2.26 0.86
C ARG A 349 15.49 0.80 0.55
N ARG A 350 16.74 0.38 0.72
CA ARG A 350 17.16 -1.02 0.64
C ARG A 350 16.63 -1.79 1.84
N ASP A 351 16.14 -3.00 1.60
CA ASP A 351 15.61 -3.87 2.65
C ASP A 351 15.91 -5.35 2.35
N ASP A 352 15.75 -6.21 3.35
CA ASP A 352 15.87 -7.67 3.25
C ASP A 352 14.73 -8.42 3.94
N GLN A 353 13.67 -7.68 4.37
CA GLN A 353 12.51 -8.19 5.08
C GLN A 353 11.28 -8.28 4.17
N ILE A 354 10.39 -9.23 4.45
CA ILE A 354 9.11 -9.38 3.73
C ILE A 354 8.11 -8.33 4.21
N LEU A 355 8.03 -8.10 5.52
CA LEU A 355 7.23 -7.00 6.04
C LEU A 355 7.95 -5.67 5.82
N PRO A 356 7.33 -4.66 5.18
CA PRO A 356 7.96 -3.35 5.03
C PRO A 356 7.86 -2.52 6.31
N PRO A 357 8.72 -1.50 6.47
CA PRO A 357 8.59 -0.52 7.56
C PRO A 357 7.21 0.14 7.54
N GLY A 358 6.60 0.25 8.72
CA GLY A 358 5.25 0.83 8.88
C GLY A 358 4.14 -0.22 9.00
N ILE A 359 4.37 -1.46 8.60
CA ILE A 359 3.47 -2.58 8.89
C ILE A 359 3.67 -3.05 10.34
N ALA A 360 2.57 -3.34 11.01
CA ALA A 360 2.60 -3.91 12.36
C ALA A 360 3.33 -5.27 12.34
N GLY A 361 4.28 -5.46 13.26
CA GLY A 361 5.14 -6.66 13.27
C GLY A 361 6.45 -6.51 12.49
N TYR A 362 6.67 -5.41 11.75
CA TYR A 362 7.97 -5.16 11.13
C TYR A 362 9.09 -5.09 12.16
N LYS A 363 10.21 -5.75 11.84
CA LYS A 363 11.48 -5.63 12.59
C LYS A 363 12.65 -5.84 11.63
N ASP A 364 13.59 -4.90 11.64
CA ASP A 364 14.83 -5.00 10.86
C ASP A 364 15.78 -6.04 11.50
N TYR A 365 15.84 -7.23 10.92
CA TYR A 365 16.67 -8.33 11.41
C TYR A 365 18.08 -8.36 10.81
N LYS A 366 18.32 -7.63 9.72
CA LYS A 366 19.63 -7.58 9.03
C LYS A 366 20.16 -8.97 8.68
N LEU A 367 19.30 -9.80 8.08
CA LEU A 367 19.63 -11.19 7.76
C LEU A 367 20.60 -11.30 6.59
N TYR A 368 20.50 -10.37 5.63
CA TYR A 368 21.26 -10.40 4.39
C TYR A 368 21.92 -9.05 4.08
N PRO A 369 22.97 -9.02 3.22
CA PRO A 369 23.68 -7.77 2.91
C PRO A 369 22.78 -6.76 2.20
N ILE A 370 22.67 -5.54 2.74
CA ILE A 370 21.95 -4.41 2.11
C ILE A 370 22.89 -3.34 1.55
N LYS A 371 24.22 -3.49 1.74
CA LYS A 371 25.23 -2.50 1.30
C LYS A 371 26.03 -2.95 0.08
N GLY A 372 25.84 -4.18 -0.39
CA GLY A 372 26.53 -4.81 -1.52
C GLY A 372 26.38 -6.32 -1.49
N SER A 373 27.16 -7.04 -2.30
CA SER A 373 27.17 -8.50 -2.37
C SER A 373 28.23 -9.11 -1.44
N ASP A 374 27.98 -10.34 -0.96
CA ASP A 374 28.98 -11.20 -0.34
C ASP A 374 29.18 -12.44 -1.23
N TYR A 375 29.97 -12.29 -2.28
CA TYR A 375 30.22 -13.38 -3.24
C TYR A 375 30.97 -14.56 -2.65
N THR A 376 31.79 -14.36 -1.62
CA THR A 376 32.50 -15.46 -0.94
C THR A 376 31.50 -16.41 -0.30
N LYS A 377 30.61 -15.87 0.51
CA LYS A 377 29.53 -16.65 1.16
C LYS A 377 28.54 -17.21 0.16
N ALA A 378 28.19 -16.43 -0.88
CA ALA A 378 27.29 -16.88 -1.92
C ALA A 378 27.84 -18.08 -2.71
N LYS A 379 29.15 -18.08 -3.08
CA LYS A 379 29.81 -19.20 -3.74
C LYS A 379 29.80 -20.47 -2.88
N ALA A 380 30.17 -20.36 -1.60
CA ALA A 380 30.15 -21.49 -0.67
C ALA A 380 28.74 -22.13 -0.58
N LEU A 381 27.70 -21.32 -0.47
CA LEU A 381 26.31 -21.79 -0.44
C LEU A 381 25.86 -22.41 -1.78
N ALA A 382 26.27 -21.85 -2.91
CA ALA A 382 25.99 -22.42 -4.22
C ALA A 382 26.68 -23.79 -4.39
N GLN A 383 27.92 -23.95 -3.95
CA GLN A 383 28.64 -25.24 -3.92
C GLN A 383 27.90 -26.25 -3.02
N GLN A 384 27.50 -25.85 -1.82
CA GLN A 384 26.67 -26.69 -0.92
C GLN A 384 25.36 -27.13 -1.59
N ALA A 385 24.80 -26.32 -2.47
CA ALA A 385 23.61 -26.67 -3.24
C ALA A 385 23.91 -27.66 -4.39
N GLY A 386 25.17 -27.96 -4.68
CA GLY A 386 25.59 -28.81 -5.81
C GLY A 386 25.93 -28.01 -7.06
N GLY A 387 26.33 -26.75 -6.88
CA GLY A 387 26.63 -25.79 -7.95
C GLY A 387 25.42 -25.04 -8.49
N CYS A 388 25.68 -23.97 -9.21
CA CYS A 388 24.63 -23.23 -9.88
C CYS A 388 24.30 -23.86 -11.25
N LYS A 389 23.04 -23.77 -11.65
CA LYS A 389 22.50 -24.28 -12.91
C LYS A 389 22.16 -23.11 -13.85
N ASN A 390 21.69 -23.45 -15.05
CA ASN A 390 21.03 -22.49 -15.92
C ASN A 390 19.77 -21.95 -15.22
N ILE A 391 19.56 -20.65 -15.27
CA ILE A 391 18.44 -19.95 -14.63
C ILE A 391 17.67 -19.20 -15.72
N THR A 392 16.37 -19.42 -15.83
CA THR A 392 15.45 -18.62 -16.63
C THR A 392 14.89 -17.50 -15.74
N LEU A 393 15.30 -16.27 -16.03
CA LEU A 393 14.87 -15.06 -15.33
C LEU A 393 13.79 -14.34 -16.14
N TYR A 394 12.62 -14.12 -15.56
CA TYR A 394 11.61 -13.23 -16.13
C TYR A 394 11.75 -11.82 -15.56
N THR A 395 11.64 -10.81 -16.42
CA THR A 395 11.59 -9.40 -16.04
C THR A 395 10.75 -8.60 -17.03
N THR A 396 10.45 -7.33 -16.69
CA THR A 396 9.67 -6.47 -17.60
C THR A 396 10.53 -5.92 -18.75
N SER A 397 9.91 -5.64 -19.90
CA SER A 397 10.56 -5.03 -21.06
C SER A 397 10.86 -3.53 -20.91
N THR A 398 10.46 -2.91 -19.80
CA THR A 398 10.80 -1.51 -19.49
C THR A 398 12.30 -1.33 -19.29
N ALA A 399 12.83 -0.13 -19.51
CA ALA A 399 14.25 0.17 -19.28
C ALA A 399 14.71 -0.21 -17.84
N VAL A 400 13.88 0.06 -16.84
CA VAL A 400 14.14 -0.35 -15.45
C VAL A 400 14.18 -1.87 -15.33
N GLY A 401 13.18 -2.58 -15.87
CA GLY A 401 13.12 -4.05 -15.81
C GLY A 401 14.32 -4.71 -16.49
N GLN A 402 14.72 -4.22 -17.64
CA GLN A 402 15.94 -4.69 -18.34
C GLN A 402 17.18 -4.46 -17.47
N GLY A 403 17.35 -3.26 -16.91
CA GLY A 403 18.45 -2.93 -16.00
C GLY A 403 18.50 -3.84 -14.77
N LEU A 404 17.35 -4.07 -14.12
CA LEU A 404 17.23 -5.02 -12.99
C LEU A 404 17.64 -6.44 -13.40
N GLY A 405 17.19 -6.92 -14.56
CA GLY A 405 17.55 -8.23 -15.11
C GLY A 405 19.05 -8.38 -15.36
N GLN A 406 19.72 -7.36 -15.91
CA GLN A 406 21.17 -7.37 -16.15
C GLN A 406 21.97 -7.36 -14.84
N VAL A 407 21.56 -6.59 -13.83
CA VAL A 407 22.20 -6.60 -12.51
C VAL A 407 22.08 -7.99 -11.89
N PHE A 408 20.90 -8.60 -11.88
CA PHE A 408 20.71 -9.96 -11.34
C PHE A 408 21.53 -10.99 -12.10
N LYS A 409 21.54 -10.95 -13.44
CA LYS A 409 22.36 -11.81 -14.29
C LYS A 409 23.83 -11.70 -13.94
N TYR A 410 24.36 -10.49 -13.82
CA TYR A 410 25.74 -10.24 -13.44
C TYR A 410 26.04 -10.83 -12.06
N ASN A 411 25.20 -10.56 -11.06
CA ASN A 411 25.42 -11.01 -9.68
C ASN A 411 25.44 -12.54 -9.58
N LEU A 412 24.50 -13.24 -10.23
CA LEU A 412 24.45 -14.70 -10.23
C LEU A 412 25.58 -15.30 -11.06
N GLY A 413 26.03 -14.62 -12.12
CA GLY A 413 27.22 -14.99 -12.90
C GLY A 413 28.49 -15.07 -12.05
N GLN A 414 28.64 -14.17 -11.05
CA GLN A 414 29.78 -14.18 -10.13
C GLN A 414 29.86 -15.46 -9.26
N ILE A 415 28.78 -16.20 -9.12
CA ILE A 415 28.73 -17.46 -8.37
C ILE A 415 28.58 -18.69 -9.29
N GLY A 416 28.84 -18.51 -10.58
CA GLY A 416 28.89 -19.58 -11.58
C GLY A 416 27.55 -19.94 -12.21
N CYS A 417 26.52 -19.09 -12.09
CA CYS A 417 25.24 -19.31 -12.76
C CYS A 417 25.24 -18.76 -14.19
N ASN A 418 24.57 -19.48 -15.09
CA ASN A 418 24.23 -18.96 -16.42
C ASN A 418 22.76 -18.49 -16.39
N VAL A 419 22.53 -17.17 -16.54
CA VAL A 419 21.19 -16.58 -16.45
C VAL A 419 20.69 -16.15 -17.83
N ASN A 420 19.61 -16.76 -18.29
CA ASN A 420 18.88 -16.38 -19.50
C ASN A 420 17.71 -15.46 -19.13
N VAL A 421 17.71 -14.23 -19.68
CA VAL A 421 16.73 -13.19 -19.36
C VAL A 421 15.63 -13.20 -20.43
N LYS A 422 14.38 -13.38 -20.00
CA LYS A 422 13.17 -13.27 -20.83
C LYS A 422 12.41 -11.99 -20.44
N LEU A 423 12.15 -11.14 -21.43
CA LEU A 423 11.44 -9.87 -21.26
C LEU A 423 9.95 -10.07 -21.52
N LEU A 424 9.10 -9.56 -20.61
CA LEU A 424 7.65 -9.60 -20.71
C LEU A 424 7.09 -8.16 -20.64
N GLN A 425 6.03 -7.90 -21.40
CA GLN A 425 5.45 -6.55 -21.46
C GLN A 425 4.44 -6.31 -20.35
N GLY A 426 4.50 -5.14 -19.72
CA GLY A 426 3.51 -4.64 -18.79
C GLY A 426 3.15 -5.66 -17.70
N PHE A 427 1.87 -5.89 -17.51
CA PHE A 427 1.32 -6.80 -16.51
C PHE A 427 1.49 -8.29 -16.86
N GLN A 428 1.95 -8.63 -18.08
CA GLN A 428 2.18 -10.02 -18.52
C GLN A 428 3.15 -10.78 -17.61
N ILE A 429 4.06 -10.08 -16.93
CA ILE A 429 4.96 -10.74 -15.99
C ILE A 429 4.18 -11.39 -14.83
N TYR A 430 3.16 -10.71 -14.28
CA TYR A 430 2.33 -11.25 -13.20
C TYR A 430 1.42 -12.38 -13.67
N ILE A 431 0.86 -12.26 -14.87
CA ILE A 431 0.07 -13.34 -15.48
C ILE A 431 0.91 -14.60 -15.67
N ALA A 432 2.09 -14.46 -16.27
CA ALA A 432 2.99 -15.58 -16.50
C ALA A 432 3.48 -16.19 -15.18
N THR A 433 4.06 -15.38 -14.28
CA THR A 433 4.59 -15.89 -13.01
C THR A 433 3.51 -16.35 -12.04
N GLY A 434 2.30 -15.85 -12.16
CA GLY A 434 1.12 -16.29 -11.42
C GLY A 434 0.46 -17.57 -11.98
N THR A 435 0.92 -18.09 -13.13
CA THR A 435 0.43 -19.36 -13.71
C THR A 435 1.31 -20.51 -13.23
N LYS A 436 0.68 -21.50 -12.58
CA LYS A 436 1.37 -22.67 -12.07
C LYS A 436 1.98 -23.51 -13.21
N GLY A 437 3.23 -23.91 -13.02
CA GLY A 437 3.96 -24.68 -14.06
C GLY A 437 4.68 -23.83 -15.10
N GLU A 438 4.50 -22.50 -15.12
CA GLU A 438 5.27 -21.63 -16.01
C GLU A 438 6.79 -21.81 -15.77
N PRO A 439 7.60 -21.94 -16.84
CA PRO A 439 8.99 -22.40 -16.75
C PRO A 439 10.00 -21.30 -16.38
N TYR A 440 9.69 -20.40 -15.44
CA TYR A 440 10.67 -19.47 -14.88
C TYR A 440 11.29 -20.03 -13.60
N ASP A 441 12.57 -19.73 -13.38
CA ASP A 441 13.29 -20.07 -12.15
C ASP A 441 13.33 -18.87 -11.19
N ALA A 442 13.40 -17.65 -11.73
CA ALA A 442 13.33 -16.42 -10.96
C ALA A 442 12.55 -15.33 -11.72
N ALA A 443 11.94 -14.40 -10.98
CA ALA A 443 11.30 -13.22 -11.54
C ALA A 443 11.74 -11.97 -10.79
N ILE A 444 12.12 -10.90 -11.53
CA ILE A 444 12.52 -9.60 -11.01
C ILE A 444 11.75 -8.49 -11.72
N GLY A 445 11.65 -7.32 -11.09
CA GLY A 445 10.77 -6.25 -11.57
C GLY A 445 9.31 -6.49 -11.19
N VAL A 446 9.11 -7.42 -10.25
CA VAL A 446 7.87 -7.67 -9.53
C VAL A 446 7.97 -7.06 -8.12
N GLY A 447 6.83 -6.77 -7.52
CA GLY A 447 6.75 -6.20 -6.18
C GLY A 447 5.35 -6.36 -5.63
N TRP A 448 5.18 -5.98 -4.37
CA TRP A 448 3.88 -5.95 -3.70
C TRP A 448 3.68 -4.61 -3.02
N PHE A 449 2.56 -3.98 -3.28
CA PHE A 449 2.06 -2.82 -2.56
C PHE A 449 0.93 -3.28 -1.68
N ALA A 450 0.88 -2.78 -0.45
CA ALA A 450 -0.16 -3.17 0.49
C ALA A 450 -1.56 -2.83 -0.05
N ASP A 451 -2.43 -3.83 -0.13
CA ASP A 451 -3.85 -3.64 -0.35
C ASP A 451 -4.51 -3.04 0.92
N TYR A 452 -3.95 -3.38 2.07
CA TYR A 452 -4.30 -2.85 3.38
C TYR A 452 -3.11 -2.96 4.35
N ALA A 453 -3.07 -2.11 5.38
CA ALA A 453 -1.94 -2.04 6.31
C ALA A 453 -1.98 -3.18 7.35
N ASP A 454 -1.71 -4.41 6.91
CA ASP A 454 -1.71 -5.61 7.77
C ASP A 454 -0.64 -6.62 7.33
N PRO A 455 0.04 -7.33 8.26
CA PRO A 455 1.07 -8.30 7.92
C PRO A 455 0.56 -9.52 7.14
N TYR A 456 -0.73 -9.87 7.25
CA TYR A 456 -1.35 -10.93 6.45
C TYR A 456 -1.19 -10.68 4.95
N ASP A 457 -1.32 -9.42 4.54
CA ASP A 457 -1.25 -8.98 3.16
C ASP A 457 0.12 -9.25 2.51
N PHE A 458 1.16 -9.37 3.31
CA PHE A 458 2.53 -9.69 2.85
C PHE A 458 2.88 -11.16 3.08
N ILE A 459 2.60 -11.71 4.25
CA ILE A 459 3.07 -13.06 4.61
C ILE A 459 2.15 -14.12 4.02
N ASP A 460 0.84 -14.05 4.26
CA ASP A 460 -0.11 -15.07 3.81
C ASP A 460 -0.36 -14.98 2.31
N ILE A 461 -0.56 -13.77 1.78
CA ILE A 461 -0.84 -13.56 0.36
C ILE A 461 0.34 -14.01 -0.51
N LEU A 462 1.57 -13.67 -0.12
CA LEU A 462 2.75 -13.92 -0.95
C LEU A 462 3.40 -15.30 -0.73
N LEU A 463 3.14 -15.98 0.40
CA LEU A 463 3.97 -17.12 0.80
C LEU A 463 3.19 -18.32 1.36
N ASN A 464 1.87 -18.21 1.58
CA ASN A 464 1.10 -19.36 2.03
C ASN A 464 0.84 -20.33 0.87
N GLY A 465 1.37 -21.54 1.00
CA GLY A 465 1.22 -22.58 -0.02
C GLY A 465 -0.21 -23.08 -0.21
N ASP A 466 -1.06 -22.93 0.82
CA ASP A 466 -2.49 -23.31 0.73
C ASP A 466 -3.29 -22.39 -0.21
N ASN A 467 -2.73 -21.22 -0.58
CA ASN A 467 -3.31 -20.27 -1.53
C ASN A 467 -2.82 -20.47 -2.97
N ILE A 468 -2.06 -21.54 -3.26
CA ILE A 468 -1.58 -21.79 -4.63
C ILE A 468 -2.70 -22.41 -5.47
N HIS A 469 -3.02 -21.74 -6.58
CA HIS A 469 -4.02 -22.12 -7.57
C HIS A 469 -3.37 -22.39 -8.94
N GLU A 470 -4.15 -22.80 -9.92
CA GLU A 470 -3.65 -23.04 -11.29
C GLU A 470 -3.25 -21.72 -12.00
N ALA A 471 -3.89 -20.60 -11.66
CA ALA A 471 -3.60 -19.27 -12.22
C ALA A 471 -3.83 -18.17 -11.17
N ASN A 472 -3.38 -16.96 -11.48
CA ASN A 472 -3.53 -15.75 -10.66
C ASN A 472 -2.92 -15.87 -9.25
N ASN A 473 -1.78 -16.56 -9.14
CA ASN A 473 -1.08 -16.68 -7.87
C ASN A 473 -0.32 -15.39 -7.54
N ASN A 474 -0.39 -14.95 -6.28
CA ASN A 474 0.48 -13.92 -5.71
C ASN A 474 1.72 -14.53 -5.06
N ASN A 475 1.69 -15.82 -4.71
CA ASN A 475 2.87 -16.56 -4.24
C ASN A 475 3.78 -16.93 -5.43
N LEU A 476 4.48 -15.92 -5.98
CA LEU A 476 5.36 -16.07 -7.14
C LEU A 476 6.61 -16.91 -6.84
N SER A 477 6.88 -17.24 -5.59
CA SER A 477 7.94 -18.17 -5.22
C SER A 477 7.49 -19.63 -5.21
N TYR A 478 6.18 -19.87 -5.29
CA TYR A 478 5.54 -21.20 -5.11
C TYR A 478 6.02 -21.90 -3.83
N LEU A 479 6.35 -21.11 -2.79
CA LEU A 479 6.70 -21.66 -1.49
C LEU A 479 5.50 -22.42 -0.92
N ASN A 480 5.70 -23.70 -0.60
CA ASN A 480 4.70 -24.51 0.06
C ASN A 480 5.34 -25.37 1.14
N VAL A 481 5.31 -24.88 2.37
CA VAL A 481 5.84 -25.55 3.55
C VAL A 481 4.70 -25.74 4.56
N PRO A 482 4.13 -26.95 4.69
CA PRO A 482 2.93 -27.20 5.50
C PRO A 482 3.02 -26.73 6.96
N SER A 483 4.22 -26.77 7.57
CA SER A 483 4.40 -26.28 8.94
C SER A 483 4.33 -24.75 9.02
N LEU A 484 4.79 -24.00 8.00
CA LEU A 484 4.67 -22.56 7.92
C LEU A 484 3.23 -22.15 7.59
N ASN A 485 2.54 -22.86 6.67
CA ASN A 485 1.13 -22.61 6.35
C ASN A 485 0.27 -22.70 7.63
N ARG A 486 0.50 -23.72 8.46
CA ARG A 486 -0.19 -23.84 9.76
C ARG A 486 0.13 -22.69 10.72
N GLN A 487 1.38 -22.23 10.77
CA GLN A 487 1.76 -21.09 11.61
C GLN A 487 1.14 -19.78 11.12
N MET A 488 1.03 -19.56 9.81
CA MET A 488 0.30 -18.43 9.22
C MET A 488 -1.18 -18.47 9.62
N ALA A 489 -1.84 -19.62 9.48
CA ALA A 489 -3.24 -19.78 9.89
C ALA A 489 -3.43 -19.53 11.41
N GLN A 490 -2.51 -20.00 12.25
CA GLN A 490 -2.52 -19.72 13.69
C GLN A 490 -2.34 -18.22 13.97
N ALA A 491 -1.36 -17.56 13.31
CA ALA A 491 -1.13 -16.13 13.47
C ALA A 491 -2.37 -15.32 13.08
N ASN A 492 -3.03 -15.70 11.97
CA ASN A 492 -4.24 -15.00 11.51
C ASN A 492 -5.45 -15.19 12.44
N SER A 493 -5.50 -16.26 13.21
CA SER A 493 -6.58 -16.49 14.21
C SER A 493 -6.44 -15.63 15.48
N LEU A 494 -5.26 -15.02 15.70
CA LEU A 494 -4.98 -14.13 16.84
C LEU A 494 -5.46 -12.70 16.55
N SER A 495 -5.42 -11.85 17.57
CA SER A 495 -5.71 -10.42 17.47
C SER A 495 -4.71 -9.58 18.26
N GLY A 496 -4.55 -8.30 17.89
CA GLY A 496 -3.68 -7.35 18.59
C GLY A 496 -2.21 -7.73 18.61
N ASP A 497 -1.49 -7.34 19.67
CA ASP A 497 -0.04 -7.52 19.79
C ASP A 497 0.43 -8.98 19.69
N PRO A 498 -0.24 -9.99 20.26
CA PRO A 498 0.13 -11.40 20.05
C PRO A 498 0.14 -11.81 18.57
N ARG A 499 -0.80 -11.30 17.78
CA ARG A 499 -0.87 -11.53 16.33
C ARG A 499 0.33 -10.91 15.62
N TYR A 500 0.62 -9.65 15.92
CA TYR A 500 1.76 -8.95 15.30
C TYR A 500 3.10 -9.56 15.67
N ALA A 501 3.26 -10.03 16.91
CA ALA A 501 4.44 -10.78 17.34
C ALA A 501 4.60 -12.12 16.59
N ALA A 502 3.49 -12.81 16.31
CA ALA A 502 3.50 -14.04 15.52
C ALA A 502 3.95 -13.77 14.07
N TYR A 503 3.43 -12.72 13.44
CA TYR A 503 3.85 -12.33 12.08
C TYR A 503 5.31 -11.84 12.02
N GLN A 504 5.77 -11.11 13.05
CA GLN A 504 7.18 -10.74 13.18
C GLN A 504 8.10 -11.98 13.19
N LYS A 505 7.69 -13.02 13.94
CA LYS A 505 8.44 -14.29 13.98
C LYS A 505 8.35 -15.03 12.65
N LEU A 506 7.22 -15.00 11.96
CA LEU A 506 7.05 -15.61 10.64
C LEU A 506 7.96 -14.96 9.61
N ASP A 507 8.02 -13.63 9.51
CA ASP A 507 8.92 -12.90 8.62
C ASP A 507 10.37 -13.36 8.81
N PHE A 508 10.88 -13.31 10.05
CA PHE A 508 12.22 -13.80 10.38
C PHE A 508 12.43 -15.26 9.99
N THR A 509 11.49 -16.14 10.37
CA THR A 509 11.63 -17.58 10.18
C THR A 509 11.65 -17.94 8.70
N ILE A 510 10.74 -17.36 7.91
CA ILE A 510 10.65 -17.63 6.48
C ILE A 510 11.90 -17.16 5.76
N GLN A 511 12.32 -15.91 5.98
CA GLN A 511 13.53 -15.38 5.34
C GLN A 511 14.78 -16.14 5.78
N LYS A 512 14.92 -16.46 7.05
CA LYS A 512 16.10 -17.20 7.57
C LYS A 512 16.16 -18.65 7.13
N THR A 513 15.00 -19.36 7.07
CA THR A 513 14.98 -20.81 6.85
C THR A 513 14.66 -21.20 5.42
N GLN A 514 13.88 -20.38 4.67
CA GLN A 514 13.42 -20.68 3.33
C GLN A 514 13.99 -19.74 2.26
N ALA A 515 14.20 -18.46 2.57
CA ALA A 515 14.73 -17.43 1.66
C ALA A 515 14.02 -17.37 0.28
N PRO A 516 12.69 -17.36 0.21
CA PRO A 516 11.96 -17.48 -1.06
C PRO A 516 11.99 -16.21 -1.90
N LEU A 517 12.12 -15.04 -1.25
CA LEU A 517 12.13 -13.72 -1.87
C LEU A 517 13.44 -12.99 -1.55
N VAL A 518 14.18 -12.55 -2.57
CA VAL A 518 15.27 -11.60 -2.38
C VAL A 518 14.67 -10.20 -2.36
N VAL A 519 14.20 -9.76 -1.22
CA VAL A 519 13.74 -8.38 -1.04
C VAL A 519 14.93 -7.43 -1.18
N TYR A 520 14.77 -6.38 -1.99
CA TYR A 520 15.87 -5.43 -2.23
C TYR A 520 15.51 -3.97 -2.01
N GLU A 521 14.21 -3.62 -2.06
CA GLU A 521 13.76 -2.23 -1.96
C GLU A 521 12.38 -2.11 -1.33
N ASN A 522 12.19 -1.08 -0.49
CA ASN A 522 10.90 -0.46 -0.23
C ASN A 522 10.85 0.83 -1.04
N ARG A 523 9.96 0.89 -2.03
CA ARG A 523 9.85 2.03 -2.95
C ARG A 523 9.37 3.30 -2.27
N ASN A 524 9.94 4.43 -2.70
CA ASN A 524 9.37 5.75 -2.45
C ASN A 524 8.40 6.13 -3.58
N THR A 525 7.26 6.68 -3.20
CA THR A 525 6.42 7.48 -4.09
C THR A 525 7.00 8.89 -4.13
N ARG A 526 7.15 9.46 -5.33
CA ARG A 526 7.77 10.77 -5.57
C ARG A 526 6.79 11.63 -6.36
N GLU A 527 6.25 12.65 -5.71
CA GLU A 527 5.14 13.46 -6.22
C GLU A 527 5.50 14.93 -6.26
N PHE A 528 4.87 15.68 -7.17
CA PHE A 528 5.10 17.10 -7.35
C PHE A 528 3.79 17.86 -7.54
N VAL A 529 3.63 18.97 -6.81
CA VAL A 529 2.42 19.80 -6.84
C VAL A 529 2.73 21.25 -7.26
N ALA A 530 1.74 21.93 -7.80
CA ALA A 530 1.82 23.35 -8.14
C ALA A 530 1.96 24.23 -6.89
N SER A 531 2.48 25.46 -7.05
CA SER A 531 2.71 26.39 -5.93
C SER A 531 1.45 26.76 -5.16
N ARG A 532 0.30 26.81 -5.84
CA ARG A 532 -1.00 27.17 -5.22
C ARG A 532 -1.62 26.04 -4.41
N VAL A 533 -1.07 24.81 -4.49
CA VAL A 533 -1.60 23.64 -3.77
C VAL A 533 -1.05 23.59 -2.35
N GLY A 534 -1.92 23.34 -1.38
CA GLY A 534 -1.60 23.06 0.00
C GLY A 534 -2.27 21.77 0.47
N GLY A 535 -1.96 21.31 1.70
CA GLY A 535 -2.59 20.15 2.31
C GLY A 535 -2.15 18.79 1.78
N TYR A 536 -1.00 18.71 1.10
CA TYR A 536 -0.45 17.42 0.69
C TYR A 536 -0.25 16.49 1.89
N VAL A 537 -0.89 15.34 1.84
CA VAL A 537 -0.70 14.22 2.77
C VAL A 537 -0.56 12.95 1.94
N PHE A 538 0.53 12.23 2.13
CA PHE A 538 0.69 10.90 1.55
C PHE A 538 -0.02 9.87 2.43
N THR A 539 -0.90 9.05 1.84
CA THR A 539 -1.56 7.96 2.54
C THR A 539 -0.96 6.62 2.15
N ASN A 540 -0.62 5.83 3.16
CA ASN A 540 -0.08 4.49 2.95
C ASN A 540 -1.12 3.50 2.40
N SER A 541 -2.41 3.78 2.59
CA SER A 541 -3.52 2.93 2.14
C SER A 541 -3.69 2.91 0.62
N HIS A 542 -3.24 3.98 -0.09
CA HIS A 542 -3.34 4.08 -1.55
C HIS A 542 -1.98 4.26 -2.22
N GLY A 543 -0.95 4.60 -1.43
CA GLY A 543 0.38 4.89 -1.97
C GLY A 543 0.48 6.18 -2.79
N LEU A 544 -0.51 7.08 -2.70
CA LEU A 544 -0.59 8.39 -3.35
C LEU A 544 -1.06 9.47 -2.37
N ALA A 545 -1.09 10.72 -2.86
CA ALA A 545 -1.62 11.85 -2.09
C ALA A 545 -3.12 11.70 -1.83
N ASP A 546 -3.55 12.10 -0.63
CA ASP A 546 -4.95 12.11 -0.21
C ASP A 546 -5.69 13.31 -0.81
N LEU A 547 -6.76 13.04 -1.55
CA LEU A 547 -7.58 14.08 -2.19
C LEU A 547 -8.34 14.93 -1.16
N ASN A 548 -8.75 14.35 -0.03
CA ASN A 548 -9.56 15.04 0.96
C ASN A 548 -8.82 16.19 1.64
N THR A 549 -7.52 16.05 1.78
CA THR A 549 -6.69 17.02 2.51
C THR A 549 -6.24 18.21 1.66
N PHE A 550 -6.23 18.09 0.33
CA PHE A 550 -5.83 19.17 -0.56
C PHE A 550 -6.66 20.44 -0.38
N PHE A 551 -6.04 21.59 -0.54
CA PHE A 551 -6.69 22.90 -0.63
C PHE A 551 -5.92 23.84 -1.57
N ILE A 552 -6.57 24.89 -2.03
CA ILE A 552 -5.93 26.00 -2.78
C ILE A 552 -5.50 27.09 -1.77
N LYS A 553 -4.27 27.56 -1.91
CA LYS A 553 -3.70 28.67 -1.12
C LYS A 553 -4.24 30.00 -1.54
#